data_4210c5c1b7e2fd7e0408252fc7a87c1e
#
_entry.id   4210c5c1b7e2fd7e0408252fc7a87c1e
#
_cell.length_a   1.000
_cell.length_b   1.000
_cell.length_c   1.000
_cell.angle_alpha   90.00
_cell.angle_beta   90.00
_cell.angle_gamma   90.00
#
_symmetry.space_group_name_H-M   'P 1'
#
loop_
_entity.id
_entity.type
_entity.pdbx_description
1 polymer ?
#
loop_
_entity_poly.entity_id
_entity_poly.type
_entity_poly.pdbx_seq_one_letter_code
_entity_poly.pdbx_strand_id
1 'polypeptide(L)'
;MASTEQMRLIGQGVASFNKWRDENPEIVIDLHDEDMHGMDLRNINLSHAILDGVDLSYALLDNANLSFAKLRKANLSHAQMDKVDLSHSDLRWAHFALAHFRKGILFYARMRGADLRGADLTHASLEDADLSMANLAHANLEGAILANARMKNTKLADACLNGVNLSAANLEGTDVSSVTYDRRSPAHFVLEHRFVPGLLWDKRFDIILGTSIRCKGIHESCYGNRRFKKFIHDLDYLEEIMETRGGKIILFIWWLVSDCGRSITRWASWSGILVLLFAFIYYFLGAGHFKVAFLPFSFLTTLYYSVVTFTTLGFGDFVPKTYEGAVFVMIEVISGYIMLGGLISIFSSKLARRGD
;
A
#
# COMPACT_ATOMS: atom_id res chain seq x y z
N MET A 1 -4.29 -0.56 -46.72
CA MET A 1 -5.26 -1.63 -46.96
C MET A 1 -6.58 -1.10 -46.46
N ALA A 2 -7.66 -1.37 -47.16
CA ALA A 2 -8.96 -0.94 -46.64
C ALA A 2 -9.33 -1.75 -45.38
N SER A 3 -9.98 -1.14 -44.39
CA SER A 3 -10.42 -1.79 -43.17
C SER A 3 -11.21 -3.08 -43.42
N THR A 4 -12.01 -3.11 -44.49
CA THR A 4 -12.78 -4.28 -44.94
C THR A 4 -11.92 -5.54 -45.19
N GLU A 5 -10.67 -5.39 -45.72
CA GLU A 5 -9.78 -6.54 -45.93
C GLU A 5 -9.16 -7.02 -44.61
N GLN A 6 -8.81 -6.10 -43.73
CA GLN A 6 -8.29 -6.45 -42.42
C GLN A 6 -9.36 -7.13 -41.56
N MET A 7 -10.60 -6.65 -41.59
CA MET A 7 -11.76 -7.32 -40.95
C MET A 7 -12.00 -8.72 -41.52
N ARG A 8 -11.88 -8.89 -42.86
CA ARG A 8 -11.97 -10.21 -43.49
C ARG A 8 -10.88 -11.17 -43.00
N LEU A 9 -9.65 -10.68 -42.85
CA LEU A 9 -8.53 -11.48 -42.31
C LEU A 9 -8.79 -11.89 -40.87
N ILE A 10 -9.27 -10.97 -40.00
CA ILE A 10 -9.68 -11.29 -38.63
C ILE A 10 -10.80 -12.34 -38.62
N GLY A 11 -11.78 -12.22 -39.51
CA GLY A 11 -12.89 -13.18 -39.68
C GLY A 11 -12.44 -14.59 -40.11
N GLN A 12 -11.24 -14.74 -40.64
CA GLN A 12 -10.63 -16.06 -40.93
C GLN A 12 -10.01 -16.73 -39.68
N GLY A 13 -9.99 -16.02 -38.55
CA GLY A 13 -9.51 -16.48 -37.27
C GLY A 13 -8.19 -15.84 -36.85
N VAL A 14 -8.03 -15.68 -35.55
CA VAL A 14 -6.91 -14.98 -34.89
C VAL A 14 -5.55 -15.57 -35.30
N ALA A 15 -5.43 -16.89 -35.39
CA ALA A 15 -4.17 -17.54 -35.80
C ALA A 15 -3.72 -17.13 -37.20
N SER A 16 -4.68 -17.08 -38.15
CA SER A 16 -4.42 -16.66 -39.52
C SER A 16 -4.03 -15.19 -39.62
N PHE A 17 -4.74 -14.35 -38.86
CA PHE A 17 -4.45 -12.93 -38.74
C PHE A 17 -3.05 -12.68 -38.15
N ASN A 18 -2.70 -13.32 -37.04
CA ASN A 18 -1.40 -13.16 -36.41
C ASN A 18 -0.27 -13.59 -37.32
N LYS A 19 -0.42 -14.72 -38.03
CA LYS A 19 0.58 -15.14 -39.03
C LYS A 19 0.76 -14.10 -40.14
N TRP A 20 -0.36 -13.60 -40.70
CA TRP A 20 -0.32 -12.52 -41.68
C TRP A 20 0.36 -11.25 -41.11
N ARG A 21 0.08 -10.91 -39.82
CA ARG A 21 0.68 -9.76 -39.11
C ARG A 21 2.20 -9.91 -39.01
N ASP A 22 2.70 -11.10 -38.68
CA ASP A 22 4.13 -11.39 -38.57
C ASP A 22 4.83 -11.29 -39.92
N GLU A 23 4.15 -11.69 -41.03
CA GLU A 23 4.66 -11.59 -42.41
C GLU A 23 4.59 -10.15 -42.95
N ASN A 24 3.77 -9.26 -42.34
CA ASN A 24 3.51 -7.90 -42.81
C ASN A 24 3.63 -6.86 -41.68
N PRO A 25 4.78 -6.76 -41.00
CA PRO A 25 4.92 -5.91 -39.81
C PRO A 25 4.76 -4.40 -40.09
N GLU A 26 5.07 -3.97 -41.33
CA GLU A 26 5.03 -2.57 -41.75
C GLU A 26 3.62 -2.08 -42.12
N ILE A 27 2.67 -3.00 -42.27
CA ILE A 27 1.31 -2.61 -42.63
C ILE A 27 0.58 -2.08 -41.36
N VAL A 28 0.10 -0.85 -41.45
CA VAL A 28 -0.71 -0.27 -40.39
C VAL A 28 -2.08 -0.95 -40.38
N ILE A 29 -2.46 -1.48 -39.23
CA ILE A 29 -3.82 -1.99 -38.98
C ILE A 29 -4.69 -0.78 -38.67
N ASP A 30 -5.70 -0.55 -39.49
CA ASP A 30 -6.62 0.57 -39.35
C ASP A 30 -8.06 0.04 -39.33
N LEU A 31 -8.66 -0.02 -38.16
CA LEU A 31 -9.98 -0.55 -37.83
C LEU A 31 -10.80 0.50 -37.08
N HIS A 32 -10.54 1.80 -37.35
CA HIS A 32 -11.30 2.87 -36.67
C HIS A 32 -12.80 2.74 -37.01
N ASP A 33 -13.63 2.99 -35.98
CA ASP A 33 -15.10 2.96 -36.04
C ASP A 33 -15.70 1.61 -36.52
N GLU A 34 -14.91 0.52 -36.60
CA GLU A 34 -15.41 -0.80 -36.96
C GLU A 34 -16.23 -1.44 -35.81
N ASP A 35 -17.22 -2.26 -36.18
CA ASP A 35 -18.00 -3.07 -35.26
C ASP A 35 -17.36 -4.45 -35.08
N MET A 36 -16.79 -4.68 -33.90
CA MET A 36 -16.17 -5.94 -33.49
C MET A 36 -16.85 -6.48 -32.20
N HIS A 37 -18.10 -6.09 -31.97
CA HIS A 37 -18.89 -6.49 -30.82
C HIS A 37 -18.95 -8.01 -30.64
N GLY A 38 -18.63 -8.48 -29.44
CA GLY A 38 -18.71 -9.90 -29.06
C GLY A 38 -17.75 -10.83 -29.82
N MET A 39 -16.81 -10.32 -30.59
CA MET A 39 -15.85 -11.17 -31.34
C MET A 39 -14.90 -11.91 -30.40
N ASP A 40 -14.52 -13.13 -30.78
CA ASP A 40 -13.44 -13.88 -30.12
C ASP A 40 -12.08 -13.45 -30.72
N LEU A 41 -11.37 -12.62 -29.99
CA LEU A 41 -10.10 -12.02 -30.34
C LEU A 41 -8.98 -12.42 -29.36
N ARG A 42 -9.16 -13.52 -28.64
CA ARG A 42 -8.16 -14.00 -27.68
C ARG A 42 -6.83 -14.28 -28.34
N ASN A 43 -5.77 -13.76 -27.73
CA ASN A 43 -4.38 -13.82 -28.24
C ASN A 43 -4.14 -13.08 -29.57
N ILE A 44 -5.02 -12.18 -30.02
CA ILE A 44 -4.82 -11.39 -31.23
C ILE A 44 -3.66 -10.39 -31.04
N ASN A 45 -2.89 -10.14 -32.10
CA ASN A 45 -1.88 -9.11 -32.11
C ASN A 45 -2.36 -7.87 -32.91
N LEU A 46 -2.89 -6.91 -32.15
CA LEU A 46 -3.33 -5.59 -32.64
C LEU A 46 -2.38 -4.48 -32.15
N SER A 47 -1.13 -4.81 -31.85
CA SER A 47 -0.14 -3.81 -31.44
C SER A 47 0.01 -2.74 -32.54
N HIS A 48 0.13 -1.46 -32.09
CA HIS A 48 0.20 -0.28 -32.95
C HIS A 48 -1.03 -0.04 -33.85
N ALA A 49 -2.13 -0.78 -33.68
CA ALA A 49 -3.34 -0.61 -34.49
C ALA A 49 -4.05 0.72 -34.21
N ILE A 50 -4.74 1.23 -35.22
CA ILE A 50 -5.68 2.36 -35.09
C ILE A 50 -7.07 1.77 -34.88
N LEU A 51 -7.58 1.92 -33.66
CA LEU A 51 -8.84 1.36 -33.15
C LEU A 51 -9.69 2.49 -32.54
N ASP A 52 -9.48 3.73 -32.95
CA ASP A 52 -10.24 4.88 -32.45
C ASP A 52 -11.73 4.66 -32.77
N GLY A 53 -12.61 4.79 -31.77
CA GLY A 53 -14.07 4.65 -31.93
C GLY A 53 -14.59 3.21 -32.16
N VAL A 54 -13.71 2.19 -32.24
CA VAL A 54 -14.11 0.79 -32.45
C VAL A 54 -15.09 0.31 -31.38
N ASP A 55 -16.07 -0.51 -31.76
CA ASP A 55 -16.91 -1.23 -30.80
C ASP A 55 -16.35 -2.64 -30.54
N LEU A 56 -15.76 -2.83 -29.40
CA LEU A 56 -15.25 -4.09 -28.84
C LEU A 56 -16.03 -4.53 -27.61
N SER A 57 -17.25 -4.00 -27.46
CA SER A 57 -18.07 -4.39 -26.31
C SER A 57 -18.40 -5.89 -26.33
N TYR A 58 -18.32 -6.52 -25.15
CA TYR A 58 -18.48 -7.97 -24.97
C TYR A 58 -17.44 -8.84 -25.71
N ALA A 59 -16.44 -8.27 -26.38
CA ALA A 59 -15.39 -9.03 -27.05
C ALA A 59 -14.55 -9.84 -26.05
N LEU A 60 -14.02 -10.99 -26.51
CA LEU A 60 -13.06 -11.81 -25.77
C LEU A 60 -11.65 -11.43 -26.22
N LEU A 61 -10.89 -10.77 -25.36
CA LEU A 61 -9.56 -10.21 -25.62
C LEU A 61 -8.50 -10.75 -24.67
N ASP A 62 -8.76 -11.88 -24.02
CA ASP A 62 -7.80 -12.45 -23.07
C ASP A 62 -6.45 -12.71 -23.75
N ASN A 63 -5.37 -12.25 -23.09
CA ASN A 63 -3.99 -12.29 -23.59
C ASN A 63 -3.77 -11.57 -24.94
N ALA A 64 -4.69 -10.72 -25.41
CA ALA A 64 -4.50 -9.95 -26.62
C ALA A 64 -3.37 -8.91 -26.43
N ASN A 65 -2.63 -8.64 -27.51
CA ASN A 65 -1.65 -7.57 -27.54
C ASN A 65 -2.22 -6.34 -28.25
N LEU A 66 -2.50 -5.29 -27.48
CA LEU A 66 -2.98 -3.98 -27.90
C LEU A 66 -1.96 -2.88 -27.54
N SER A 67 -0.71 -3.26 -27.29
CA SER A 67 0.34 -2.30 -26.93
C SER A 67 0.53 -1.25 -28.01
N PHE A 68 0.73 0.01 -27.59
CA PHE A 68 0.88 1.17 -28.49
C PHE A 68 -0.33 1.44 -29.41
N ALA A 69 -1.46 0.75 -29.23
CA ALA A 69 -2.66 0.97 -30.05
C ALA A 69 -3.34 2.30 -29.70
N LYS A 70 -4.06 2.86 -30.69
CA LYS A 70 -4.93 4.04 -30.52
C LYS A 70 -6.36 3.56 -30.36
N LEU A 71 -6.93 3.75 -29.18
CA LEU A 71 -8.27 3.29 -28.77
C LEU A 71 -9.12 4.44 -28.22
N ARG A 72 -8.89 5.66 -28.71
CA ARG A 72 -9.64 6.83 -28.22
C ARG A 72 -11.12 6.65 -28.48
N LYS A 73 -11.94 6.85 -27.45
CA LYS A 73 -13.39 6.71 -27.49
C LYS A 73 -13.88 5.31 -27.89
N ALA A 74 -13.00 4.30 -27.94
CA ALA A 74 -13.41 2.92 -28.19
C ALA A 74 -14.36 2.42 -27.11
N ASN A 75 -15.30 1.56 -27.46
CA ASN A 75 -16.22 0.91 -26.55
C ASN A 75 -15.71 -0.51 -26.24
N LEU A 76 -15.23 -0.73 -25.03
CA LEU A 76 -14.78 -2.03 -24.52
C LEU A 76 -15.64 -2.44 -23.28
N SER A 77 -16.85 -1.91 -23.18
CA SER A 77 -17.72 -2.24 -22.06
C SER A 77 -18.03 -3.74 -22.03
N HIS A 78 -17.98 -4.35 -20.84
CA HIS A 78 -18.17 -5.79 -20.63
C HIS A 78 -17.16 -6.70 -21.35
N ALA A 79 -16.11 -6.18 -21.97
CA ALA A 79 -15.09 -7.01 -22.63
C ALA A 79 -14.31 -7.85 -21.60
N GLN A 80 -13.93 -9.07 -22.00
CA GLN A 80 -13.04 -9.94 -21.21
C GLN A 80 -11.62 -9.73 -21.73
N MET A 81 -10.77 -9.16 -20.87
CA MET A 81 -9.41 -8.71 -21.24
C MET A 81 -8.39 -9.15 -20.18
N ASP A 82 -8.57 -10.33 -19.59
CA ASP A 82 -7.61 -10.84 -18.62
C ASP A 82 -6.23 -11.00 -19.25
N LYS A 83 -5.19 -10.44 -18.58
CA LYS A 83 -3.81 -10.41 -19.06
C LYS A 83 -3.60 -9.71 -20.41
N VAL A 84 -4.50 -8.84 -20.82
CA VAL A 84 -4.32 -8.02 -22.02
C VAL A 84 -3.08 -7.12 -21.87
N ASP A 85 -2.34 -6.91 -22.95
CA ASP A 85 -1.30 -5.90 -23.01
C ASP A 85 -1.83 -4.63 -23.68
N LEU A 86 -2.04 -3.59 -22.91
CA LEU A 86 -2.44 -2.23 -23.31
C LEU A 86 -1.34 -1.20 -23.00
N SER A 87 -0.12 -1.67 -22.81
CA SER A 87 1.01 -0.78 -22.49
C SER A 87 1.19 0.29 -23.55
N HIS A 88 1.49 1.52 -23.12
CA HIS A 88 1.70 2.69 -23.98
C HIS A 88 0.51 3.05 -24.91
N SER A 89 -0.65 2.44 -24.78
CA SER A 89 -1.83 2.70 -25.61
C SER A 89 -2.49 4.06 -25.30
N ASP A 90 -3.21 4.59 -26.29
CA ASP A 90 -4.01 5.82 -26.15
C ASP A 90 -5.48 5.45 -25.95
N LEU A 91 -5.93 5.41 -24.69
CA LEU A 91 -7.26 4.99 -24.24
C LEU A 91 -8.12 6.20 -23.78
N ARG A 92 -7.78 7.39 -24.22
CA ARG A 92 -8.48 8.60 -23.77
C ARG A 92 -9.97 8.55 -24.16
N TRP A 93 -10.82 8.74 -23.14
CA TRP A 93 -12.28 8.73 -23.27
C TRP A 93 -12.87 7.38 -23.71
N ALA A 94 -12.10 6.28 -23.64
CA ALA A 94 -12.61 4.95 -23.92
C ALA A 94 -13.57 4.48 -22.82
N HIS A 95 -14.49 3.58 -23.18
CA HIS A 95 -15.50 3.03 -22.31
C HIS A 95 -15.16 1.61 -21.91
N PHE A 96 -14.93 1.38 -20.63
CA PHE A 96 -14.55 0.09 -20.04
C PHE A 96 -15.51 -0.32 -18.92
N ALA A 97 -16.73 0.21 -18.91
CA ALA A 97 -17.65 -0.12 -17.84
C ALA A 97 -17.86 -1.63 -17.76
N LEU A 98 -17.68 -2.19 -16.54
CA LEU A 98 -17.83 -3.62 -16.26
C LEU A 98 -16.88 -4.55 -17.05
N ALA A 99 -15.80 -4.04 -17.58
CA ALA A 99 -14.78 -4.83 -18.28
C ALA A 99 -13.87 -5.58 -17.28
N HIS A 100 -13.30 -6.71 -17.70
CA HIS A 100 -12.40 -7.54 -16.90
C HIS A 100 -10.95 -7.37 -17.36
N PHE A 101 -10.08 -6.82 -16.49
CA PHE A 101 -8.66 -6.56 -16.76
C PHE A 101 -7.73 -7.32 -15.81
N ARG A 102 -8.12 -8.44 -15.26
CA ARG A 102 -7.30 -9.12 -14.26
C ARG A 102 -5.90 -9.38 -14.79
N LYS A 103 -4.90 -8.89 -14.02
CA LYS A 103 -3.48 -8.98 -14.42
C LYS A 103 -3.18 -8.32 -15.76
N GLY A 104 -4.00 -7.38 -16.21
CA GLY A 104 -3.76 -6.59 -17.40
C GLY A 104 -2.52 -5.70 -17.26
N ILE A 105 -1.83 -5.47 -18.37
CA ILE A 105 -0.62 -4.63 -18.47
C ILE A 105 -1.02 -3.30 -19.10
N LEU A 106 -1.03 -2.22 -18.28
CA LEU A 106 -1.47 -0.88 -18.68
C LEU A 106 -0.41 0.20 -18.32
N PHE A 107 0.84 -0.19 -18.16
CA PHE A 107 1.87 0.78 -17.81
C PHE A 107 2.05 1.81 -18.94
N TYR A 108 2.22 3.09 -18.56
CA TYR A 108 2.25 4.23 -19.48
C TYR A 108 1.00 4.41 -20.35
N ALA A 109 -0.11 3.70 -20.06
CA ALA A 109 -1.36 3.87 -20.81
C ALA A 109 -1.96 5.26 -20.56
N ARG A 110 -2.51 5.88 -21.61
CA ARG A 110 -3.17 7.18 -21.56
C ARG A 110 -4.67 6.98 -21.43
N MET A 111 -5.18 6.99 -20.18
CA MET A 111 -6.59 6.69 -19.85
C MET A 111 -7.37 7.92 -19.38
N ARG A 112 -6.90 9.12 -19.76
CA ARG A 112 -7.56 10.36 -19.33
C ARG A 112 -9.03 10.38 -19.73
N GLY A 113 -9.93 10.56 -18.76
CA GLY A 113 -11.36 10.64 -18.97
C GLY A 113 -12.03 9.30 -19.31
N ALA A 114 -11.31 8.17 -19.22
CA ALA A 114 -11.88 6.85 -19.47
C ALA A 114 -12.97 6.50 -18.44
N ASP A 115 -13.97 5.75 -18.87
CA ASP A 115 -15.05 5.22 -18.00
C ASP A 115 -14.74 3.76 -17.63
N LEU A 116 -14.31 3.55 -16.40
CA LEU A 116 -13.92 2.24 -15.83
C LEU A 116 -14.89 1.81 -14.71
N ARG A 117 -16.12 2.31 -14.71
CA ARG A 117 -17.09 2.01 -13.64
C ARG A 117 -17.34 0.51 -13.53
N GLY A 118 -17.15 -0.01 -12.31
CA GLY A 118 -17.35 -1.42 -12.01
C GLY A 118 -16.38 -2.37 -12.72
N ALA A 119 -15.32 -1.87 -13.35
CA ALA A 119 -14.30 -2.70 -13.98
C ALA A 119 -13.51 -3.52 -12.96
N ASP A 120 -13.08 -4.72 -13.33
CA ASP A 120 -12.24 -5.59 -12.53
C ASP A 120 -10.76 -5.45 -12.97
N LEU A 121 -10.00 -4.68 -12.21
CA LEU A 121 -8.57 -4.38 -12.40
C LEU A 121 -7.68 -5.15 -11.41
N THR A 122 -8.17 -6.27 -10.87
CA THR A 122 -7.46 -7.06 -9.88
C THR A 122 -6.07 -7.45 -10.37
N HIS A 123 -5.03 -7.05 -9.59
CA HIS A 123 -3.61 -7.26 -9.93
C HIS A 123 -3.15 -6.65 -11.25
N ALA A 124 -3.87 -5.70 -11.82
CA ALA A 124 -3.44 -4.99 -13.02
C ALA A 124 -2.22 -4.08 -12.74
N SER A 125 -1.34 -3.92 -13.73
CA SER A 125 -0.20 -3.00 -13.71
C SER A 125 -0.56 -1.71 -14.43
N LEU A 126 -0.71 -0.61 -13.68
CA LEU A 126 -1.04 0.74 -14.16
C LEU A 126 0.08 1.74 -13.81
N GLU A 127 1.30 1.27 -13.68
CA GLU A 127 2.45 2.12 -13.37
C GLU A 127 2.60 3.22 -14.42
N ASP A 128 2.84 4.47 -13.96
CA ASP A 128 3.00 5.64 -14.82
C ASP A 128 1.78 5.94 -15.74
N ALA A 129 0.64 5.28 -15.55
CA ALA A 129 -0.57 5.53 -16.36
C ALA A 129 -1.18 6.91 -16.06
N ASP A 130 -1.81 7.52 -17.09
CA ASP A 130 -2.58 8.77 -16.92
C ASP A 130 -4.08 8.45 -16.81
N LEU A 131 -4.57 8.37 -15.59
CA LEU A 131 -5.96 8.18 -15.21
C LEU A 131 -6.67 9.50 -14.85
N SER A 132 -6.07 10.65 -15.18
CA SER A 132 -6.66 11.95 -14.85
C SER A 132 -8.09 12.05 -15.38
N MET A 133 -9.02 12.49 -14.53
CA MET A 133 -10.46 12.62 -14.85
C MET A 133 -11.17 11.29 -15.16
N ALA A 134 -10.51 10.12 -15.03
CA ALA A 134 -11.16 8.83 -15.24
C ALA A 134 -12.21 8.53 -14.16
N ASN A 135 -13.18 7.70 -14.50
CA ASN A 135 -14.22 7.27 -13.58
C ASN A 135 -14.03 5.79 -13.24
N LEU A 136 -13.53 5.53 -12.03
CA LEU A 136 -13.28 4.20 -11.45
C LEU A 136 -14.28 3.89 -10.31
N ALA A 137 -15.43 4.55 -10.29
CA ALA A 137 -16.43 4.29 -9.26
C ALA A 137 -16.85 2.80 -9.29
N HIS A 138 -16.93 2.18 -8.11
CA HIS A 138 -17.23 0.75 -7.92
C HIS A 138 -16.21 -0.22 -8.56
N ALA A 139 -15.08 0.24 -9.07
CA ALA A 139 -14.07 -0.63 -9.66
C ALA A 139 -13.35 -1.48 -8.60
N ASN A 140 -12.96 -2.69 -8.97
CA ASN A 140 -12.11 -3.54 -8.15
C ASN A 140 -10.65 -3.38 -8.57
N LEU A 141 -9.85 -2.74 -7.71
CA LEU A 141 -8.42 -2.50 -7.89
C LEU A 141 -7.57 -3.37 -6.96
N GLU A 142 -8.12 -4.45 -6.38
CA GLU A 142 -7.39 -5.28 -5.42
C GLU A 142 -6.03 -5.73 -5.96
N GLY A 143 -4.95 -5.40 -5.21
CA GLY A 143 -3.58 -5.73 -5.57
C GLY A 143 -3.05 -5.04 -6.83
N ALA A 144 -3.75 -4.06 -7.39
CA ALA A 144 -3.28 -3.32 -8.56
C ALA A 144 -2.07 -2.44 -8.24
N ILE A 145 -1.21 -2.19 -9.23
CA ILE A 145 -0.03 -1.33 -9.11
C ILE A 145 -0.29 -0.02 -9.85
N LEU A 146 -0.42 1.06 -9.08
CA LEU A 146 -0.68 2.43 -9.54
C LEU A 146 0.50 3.37 -9.22
N ALA A 147 1.70 2.80 -9.09
CA ALA A 147 2.90 3.59 -8.80
C ALA A 147 3.10 4.68 -9.85
N ASN A 148 3.39 5.91 -9.43
CA ASN A 148 3.55 7.10 -10.27
C ASN A 148 2.31 7.48 -11.12
N ALA A 149 1.16 6.81 -10.98
CA ALA A 149 -0.02 7.09 -11.80
C ALA A 149 -0.52 8.52 -11.59
N ARG A 150 -0.97 9.15 -12.67
CA ARG A 150 -1.64 10.46 -12.65
C ARG A 150 -3.14 10.24 -12.45
N MET A 151 -3.64 10.58 -11.26
CA MET A 151 -5.03 10.35 -10.89
C MET A 151 -5.75 11.67 -10.54
N LYS A 152 -5.29 12.79 -11.11
CA LYS A 152 -5.91 14.10 -10.85
C LYS A 152 -7.38 14.13 -11.26
N ASN A 153 -8.26 14.52 -10.32
CA ASN A 153 -9.71 14.57 -10.51
C ASN A 153 -10.36 13.22 -10.89
N THR A 154 -9.74 12.11 -10.53
CA THR A 154 -10.28 10.75 -10.74
C THR A 154 -11.41 10.47 -9.76
N LYS A 155 -12.42 9.71 -10.18
CA LYS A 155 -13.49 9.24 -9.30
C LYS A 155 -13.22 7.82 -8.86
N LEU A 156 -13.05 7.60 -7.55
CA LEU A 156 -12.84 6.28 -6.92
C LEU A 156 -13.98 5.93 -5.94
N ALA A 157 -15.12 6.63 -6.01
CA ALA A 157 -16.22 6.37 -5.09
C ALA A 157 -16.58 4.87 -5.07
N ASP A 158 -16.68 4.28 -3.86
CA ASP A 158 -16.98 2.86 -3.63
C ASP A 158 -16.00 1.85 -4.27
N ALA A 159 -14.83 2.28 -4.74
CA ALA A 159 -13.82 1.38 -5.30
C ALA A 159 -13.14 0.53 -4.21
N CYS A 160 -12.72 -0.68 -4.60
CA CYS A 160 -11.89 -1.54 -3.76
C CYS A 160 -10.40 -1.26 -4.00
N LEU A 161 -9.70 -0.77 -2.96
CA LEU A 161 -8.27 -0.44 -2.98
C LEU A 161 -7.45 -1.37 -2.07
N ASN A 162 -7.91 -2.58 -1.79
CA ASN A 162 -7.19 -3.52 -0.94
C ASN A 162 -5.86 -3.91 -1.58
N GLY A 163 -4.74 -3.73 -0.86
CA GLY A 163 -3.41 -4.09 -1.35
C GLY A 163 -2.91 -3.31 -2.56
N VAL A 164 -3.54 -2.19 -2.91
CA VAL A 164 -3.12 -1.32 -4.03
C VAL A 164 -1.81 -0.61 -3.70
N ASN A 165 -0.88 -0.59 -4.67
CA ASN A 165 0.31 0.24 -4.60
C ASN A 165 0.05 1.61 -5.24
N LEU A 166 -0.06 2.65 -4.43
CA LEU A 166 -0.25 4.06 -4.84
C LEU A 166 1.05 4.89 -4.73
N SER A 167 2.22 4.25 -4.69
CA SER A 167 3.50 4.95 -4.51
C SER A 167 3.66 6.08 -5.51
N ALA A 168 3.97 7.29 -5.03
CA ALA A 168 4.16 8.50 -5.83
C ALA A 168 2.98 8.87 -6.76
N ALA A 169 1.80 8.23 -6.63
CA ALA A 169 0.62 8.58 -7.41
C ALA A 169 0.14 10.00 -7.09
N ASN A 170 -0.41 10.70 -8.10
CA ASN A 170 -0.99 12.03 -7.92
C ASN A 170 -2.51 11.92 -7.73
N LEU A 171 -2.99 12.12 -6.50
CA LEU A 171 -4.41 12.04 -6.12
C LEU A 171 -5.08 13.42 -5.98
N GLU A 172 -4.51 14.47 -6.56
CA GLU A 172 -5.09 15.83 -6.50
C GLU A 172 -6.51 15.86 -7.06
N GLY A 173 -7.48 16.34 -6.26
CA GLY A 173 -8.89 16.41 -6.67
C GLY A 173 -9.61 15.08 -6.80
N THR A 174 -8.99 13.96 -6.39
CA THR A 174 -9.58 12.63 -6.49
C THR A 174 -10.70 12.43 -5.49
N ASP A 175 -11.81 11.83 -5.93
CA ASP A 175 -12.90 11.40 -5.05
C ASP A 175 -12.62 9.98 -4.52
N VAL A 176 -12.36 9.90 -3.22
CA VAL A 176 -12.12 8.64 -2.49
C VAL A 176 -13.28 8.31 -1.54
N SER A 177 -14.51 8.74 -1.87
CA SER A 177 -15.69 8.48 -1.05
C SER A 177 -15.95 6.98 -0.95
N SER A 178 -16.22 6.50 0.26
CA SER A 178 -16.61 5.10 0.53
C SER A 178 -15.63 4.02 0.01
N VAL A 179 -14.39 4.36 -0.34
CA VAL A 179 -13.41 3.36 -0.78
C VAL A 179 -13.19 2.31 0.30
N THR A 180 -13.05 1.05 -0.12
CA THR A 180 -12.59 -0.04 0.74
C THR A 180 -11.08 -0.19 0.59
N TYR A 181 -10.36 -0.40 1.70
CA TYR A 181 -8.92 -0.56 1.72
C TYR A 181 -8.51 -1.46 2.89
N ASP A 182 -7.33 -2.04 2.81
CA ASP A 182 -6.79 -2.84 3.90
C ASP A 182 -6.62 -1.97 5.16
N ARG A 183 -7.40 -2.31 6.20
CA ARG A 183 -7.42 -1.56 7.47
C ARG A 183 -6.31 -2.01 8.44
N ARG A 184 -5.38 -2.86 8.00
CA ARG A 184 -4.19 -3.17 8.79
C ARG A 184 -3.46 -1.89 9.14
N SER A 185 -2.69 -1.93 10.24
CA SER A 185 -1.87 -0.78 10.64
C SER A 185 -1.01 -0.30 9.47
N PRO A 186 -0.92 1.02 9.19
CA PRO A 186 0.04 1.54 8.22
C PRO A 186 1.46 1.02 8.48
N ALA A 187 1.87 0.94 9.75
CA ALA A 187 3.14 0.37 10.14
C ALA A 187 3.25 -1.13 9.85
N HIS A 188 2.17 -1.91 10.02
CA HIS A 188 2.16 -3.33 9.67
C HIS A 188 2.29 -3.50 8.16
N PHE A 189 1.58 -2.70 7.37
CA PHE A 189 1.69 -2.67 5.92
C PHE A 189 3.12 -2.37 5.47
N VAL A 190 3.73 -1.31 5.99
CA VAL A 190 5.11 -0.92 5.68
C VAL A 190 6.11 -2.01 6.08
N LEU A 191 5.94 -2.62 7.26
CA LEU A 191 6.84 -3.64 7.77
C LEU A 191 6.66 -4.99 7.08
N GLU A 192 5.43 -5.38 6.73
CA GLU A 192 5.15 -6.61 6.00
C GLU A 192 5.76 -6.57 4.59
N HIS A 193 5.72 -5.41 3.93
CA HIS A 193 6.27 -5.23 2.58
C HIS A 193 7.76 -4.88 2.57
N ARG A 194 8.31 -4.34 3.66
CA ARG A 194 9.71 -3.85 3.75
C ARG A 194 10.57 -4.56 4.81
N PHE A 195 9.99 -5.37 5.69
CA PHE A 195 10.70 -6.01 6.79
C PHE A 195 10.44 -7.52 6.83
N VAL A 196 11.21 -8.28 6.06
CA VAL A 196 11.28 -9.73 6.25
C VAL A 196 12.42 -9.99 7.24
N PRO A 197 12.16 -10.57 8.44
CA PRO A 197 13.20 -10.96 9.38
C PRO A 197 14.16 -11.93 8.68
N GLY A 198 15.43 -11.56 8.58
CA GLY A 198 16.47 -12.34 7.88
C GLY A 198 17.06 -11.68 6.62
N LEU A 199 16.38 -10.67 6.04
CA LEU A 199 16.83 -9.98 4.82
C LEU A 199 17.42 -8.58 5.10
N LEU A 200 17.75 -8.24 6.32
CA LEU A 200 18.32 -6.94 6.74
C LEU A 200 19.61 -6.54 5.98
N TRP A 201 20.18 -7.42 5.16
CA TRP A 201 21.48 -7.25 4.50
C TRP A 201 21.48 -7.56 3.00
N ASP A 202 20.33 -7.86 2.36
CA ASP A 202 20.32 -8.18 0.93
C ASP A 202 20.02 -6.94 0.07
N LYS A 203 21.05 -6.47 -0.67
CA LYS A 203 20.96 -5.36 -1.63
C LYS A 203 19.93 -5.57 -2.74
N ARG A 204 19.45 -6.79 -2.95
CA ARG A 204 18.39 -7.10 -3.94
C ARG A 204 17.02 -6.57 -3.53
N PHE A 205 16.82 -6.28 -2.25
CA PHE A 205 15.58 -5.70 -1.73
C PHE A 205 15.45 -4.20 -2.04
N ASP A 206 16.56 -3.49 -2.19
CA ASP A 206 16.56 -2.07 -2.57
C ASP A 206 16.06 -1.86 -4.01
N ILE A 207 16.13 -2.88 -4.88
CA ILE A 207 15.70 -2.82 -6.28
C ILE A 207 14.16 -2.99 -6.41
N ILE A 208 13.54 -3.76 -5.52
CA ILE A 208 12.08 -3.98 -5.52
C ILE A 208 11.34 -2.85 -4.80
N LEU A 209 12.02 -2.11 -3.92
CA LEU A 209 11.44 -1.13 -3.00
C LEU A 209 11.92 0.30 -3.21
N GLY A 210 12.55 0.59 -4.35
CA GLY A 210 13.05 1.94 -4.69
C GLY A 210 11.97 2.98 -4.98
N THR A 211 10.70 2.65 -4.77
CA THR A 211 9.57 3.54 -5.03
C THR A 211 9.04 4.14 -3.72
N SER A 212 8.94 5.46 -3.67
CA SER A 212 8.32 6.21 -2.59
C SER A 212 6.82 5.89 -2.49
N ILE A 213 6.30 5.63 -1.27
CA ILE A 213 4.86 5.45 -1.04
C ILE A 213 4.14 6.80 -1.04
N ARG A 214 4.88 7.90 -1.08
CA ARG A 214 4.33 9.25 -1.00
C ARG A 214 3.37 9.53 -2.14
N CYS A 215 2.11 9.84 -1.79
CA CYS A 215 1.10 10.27 -2.73
C CYS A 215 1.05 11.79 -2.79
N LYS A 216 0.99 12.38 -4.00
CA LYS A 216 0.83 13.82 -4.17
C LYS A 216 -0.63 14.23 -4.10
N GLY A 217 -0.92 15.39 -3.51
CA GLY A 217 -2.24 16.01 -3.54
C GLY A 217 -3.29 15.42 -2.59
N ILE A 218 -2.92 14.47 -1.72
CA ILE A 218 -3.86 13.82 -0.79
C ILE A 218 -4.40 14.78 0.29
N HIS A 219 -3.62 15.80 0.66
CA HIS A 219 -3.94 16.70 1.77
C HIS A 219 -4.82 17.87 1.37
N GLU A 220 -4.54 18.50 0.23
CA GLU A 220 -5.08 19.80 -0.12
C GLU A 220 -6.35 19.72 -0.94
N SER A 221 -6.46 18.78 -1.86
CA SER A 221 -7.53 18.75 -2.86
C SER A 221 -8.27 17.42 -3.00
N CYS A 222 -7.76 16.33 -2.45
CA CYS A 222 -8.46 15.07 -2.43
C CYS A 222 -9.67 15.14 -1.48
N TYR A 223 -10.85 14.69 -1.91
CA TYR A 223 -12.07 14.72 -1.10
C TYR A 223 -12.66 13.33 -0.87
N GLY A 224 -13.52 13.18 0.15
CA GLY A 224 -14.18 11.93 0.50
C GLY A 224 -13.67 11.29 1.78
N ASN A 225 -13.41 9.98 1.77
CA ASN A 225 -13.16 9.18 2.97
C ASN A 225 -12.01 9.70 3.85
N ARG A 226 -12.37 10.34 4.98
CA ARG A 226 -11.43 10.93 5.94
C ARG A 226 -10.45 9.92 6.54
N ARG A 227 -10.93 8.68 6.76
CA ARG A 227 -10.10 7.60 7.33
C ARG A 227 -9.05 7.11 6.33
N PHE A 228 -9.41 7.00 5.06
CA PHE A 228 -8.47 6.64 4.00
C PHE A 228 -7.40 7.72 3.83
N LYS A 229 -7.78 9.00 3.78
CA LYS A 229 -6.83 10.13 3.71
C LYS A 229 -5.83 10.10 4.86
N LYS A 230 -6.32 9.87 6.08
CA LYS A 230 -5.46 9.73 7.27
C LYS A 230 -4.54 8.51 7.18
N PHE A 231 -5.03 7.39 6.65
CA PHE A 231 -4.23 6.18 6.45
C PHE A 231 -3.04 6.44 5.52
N ILE A 232 -3.26 7.10 4.39
CA ILE A 232 -2.19 7.46 3.45
C ILE A 232 -1.21 8.45 4.08
N HIS A 233 -1.70 9.46 4.83
CA HIS A 233 -0.85 10.38 5.56
C HIS A 233 0.06 9.67 6.57
N ASP A 234 -0.51 8.72 7.33
CA ASP A 234 0.27 7.93 8.28
C ASP A 234 1.34 7.10 7.57
N LEU A 235 1.08 6.60 6.34
CA LEU A 235 2.07 5.91 5.51
C LEU A 235 3.20 6.84 5.07
N ASP A 236 2.89 8.04 4.57
CA ASP A 236 3.88 9.04 4.16
C ASP A 236 4.83 9.40 5.32
N TYR A 237 4.27 9.62 6.52
CA TYR A 237 5.04 9.92 7.73
C TYR A 237 5.97 8.77 8.14
N LEU A 238 5.48 7.53 8.08
CA LEU A 238 6.30 6.35 8.40
C LEU A 238 7.44 6.15 7.39
N GLU A 239 7.21 6.48 6.13
CA GLU A 239 8.24 6.41 5.10
C GLU A 239 9.34 7.45 5.35
N GLU A 240 8.98 8.69 5.72
CA GLU A 240 9.94 9.72 6.08
C GLU A 240 10.86 9.28 7.23
N ILE A 241 10.30 8.64 8.28
CA ILE A 241 11.09 8.07 9.36
C ILE A 241 12.06 7.00 8.84
N MET A 242 11.63 6.17 7.88
CA MET A 242 12.43 5.06 7.34
C MET A 242 13.57 5.50 6.39
N GLU A 243 13.61 6.73 5.93
CA GLU A 243 14.72 7.23 5.10
C GLU A 243 16.07 7.16 5.83
N THR A 244 16.06 7.26 7.16
CA THR A 244 17.28 7.20 7.98
C THR A 244 17.52 5.82 8.59
N ARG A 245 18.81 5.44 8.77
CA ARG A 245 19.16 4.18 9.47
C ARG A 245 18.63 4.16 10.90
N GLY A 246 18.74 5.28 11.62
CA GLY A 246 18.21 5.43 12.97
C GLY A 246 16.69 5.32 13.01
N GLY A 247 15.99 5.93 12.05
CA GLY A 247 14.54 5.86 11.94
C GLY A 247 14.02 4.45 11.71
N LYS A 248 14.70 3.62 10.91
CA LYS A 248 14.35 2.19 10.74
C LYS A 248 14.38 1.44 12.08
N ILE A 249 15.39 1.68 12.90
CA ILE A 249 15.52 1.04 14.23
C ILE A 249 14.41 1.55 15.15
N ILE A 250 14.17 2.86 15.18
CA ILE A 250 13.13 3.49 16.00
C ILE A 250 11.76 2.94 15.61
N LEU A 251 11.44 2.86 14.32
CA LEU A 251 10.18 2.35 13.81
C LEU A 251 9.99 0.87 14.19
N PHE A 252 11.05 0.06 14.06
CA PHE A 252 11.00 -1.35 14.45
C PHE A 252 10.71 -1.52 15.95
N ILE A 253 11.42 -0.77 16.82
CA ILE A 253 11.18 -0.79 18.26
C ILE A 253 9.75 -0.32 18.57
N TRP A 254 9.30 0.76 17.96
CA TRP A 254 7.97 1.32 18.16
C TRP A 254 6.86 0.36 17.73
N TRP A 255 7.05 -0.32 16.60
CA TRP A 255 6.13 -1.38 16.16
C TRP A 255 6.13 -2.57 17.12
N LEU A 256 7.30 -3.04 17.54
CA LEU A 256 7.43 -4.19 18.44
C LEU A 256 6.74 -3.92 19.78
N VAL A 257 6.93 -2.73 20.33
CA VAL A 257 6.46 -2.38 21.69
C VAL A 257 4.98 -2.00 21.69
N SER A 258 4.47 -1.32 20.67
CA SER A 258 3.15 -0.69 20.74
C SER A 258 2.28 -0.86 19.50
N ASP A 259 2.74 -1.58 18.47
CA ASP A 259 2.12 -1.57 17.15
C ASP A 259 1.96 -0.13 16.64
N CYS A 260 3.05 0.63 16.71
CA CYS A 260 3.09 2.05 16.36
C CYS A 260 2.01 2.90 17.06
N GLY A 261 1.83 2.66 18.37
CA GLY A 261 0.90 3.42 19.20
C GLY A 261 -0.56 2.97 19.13
N ARG A 262 -0.85 1.77 18.61
CA ARG A 262 -2.23 1.25 18.54
C ARG A 262 -2.59 0.28 19.66
N SER A 263 -1.63 -0.50 20.15
CA SER A 263 -1.89 -1.58 21.12
C SER A 263 -1.48 -1.22 22.54
N ILE A 264 -2.47 -0.90 23.39
CA ILE A 264 -2.26 -0.74 24.84
C ILE A 264 -1.82 -2.07 25.46
N THR A 265 -2.36 -3.19 24.97
CA THR A 265 -2.04 -4.51 25.54
C THR A 265 -0.59 -4.89 25.31
N ARG A 266 -0.04 -4.68 24.10
CA ARG A 266 1.40 -4.89 23.83
C ARG A 266 2.25 -3.98 24.70
N TRP A 267 1.86 -2.71 24.84
CA TRP A 267 2.56 -1.73 25.67
C TRP A 267 2.62 -2.17 27.13
N ALA A 268 1.47 -2.58 27.69
CA ALA A 268 1.38 -3.09 29.07
C ALA A 268 2.21 -4.39 29.25
N SER A 269 2.18 -5.30 28.28
CA SER A 269 2.97 -6.53 28.32
C SER A 269 4.47 -6.23 28.36
N TRP A 270 4.97 -5.32 27.52
CA TRP A 270 6.38 -4.91 27.51
C TRP A 270 6.77 -4.19 28.79
N SER A 271 5.89 -3.34 29.36
CA SER A 271 6.10 -2.72 30.67
C SER A 271 6.27 -3.78 31.76
N GLY A 272 5.41 -4.80 31.79
CA GLY A 272 5.53 -5.92 32.71
C GLY A 272 6.81 -6.74 32.52
N ILE A 273 7.22 -6.99 31.26
CA ILE A 273 8.49 -7.68 30.95
C ILE A 273 9.68 -6.89 31.46
N LEU A 274 9.72 -5.55 31.26
CA LEU A 274 10.78 -4.70 31.77
C LEU A 274 10.86 -4.73 33.30
N VAL A 275 9.74 -4.60 33.99
CA VAL A 275 9.68 -4.70 35.45
C VAL A 275 10.25 -6.03 35.94
N LEU A 276 9.85 -7.15 35.34
CA LEU A 276 10.40 -8.47 35.68
C LEU A 276 11.90 -8.55 35.41
N LEU A 277 12.37 -8.02 34.27
CA LEU A 277 13.78 -8.00 33.92
C LEU A 277 14.61 -7.25 34.98
N PHE A 278 14.20 -6.05 35.38
CA PHE A 278 14.90 -5.29 36.42
C PHE A 278 14.81 -5.96 37.78
N ALA A 279 13.67 -6.58 38.13
CA ALA A 279 13.56 -7.38 39.34
C ALA A 279 14.59 -8.52 39.39
N PHE A 280 14.81 -9.22 38.27
CA PHE A 280 15.86 -10.24 38.16
C PHE A 280 17.25 -9.63 38.24
N ILE A 281 17.53 -8.50 37.58
CA ILE A 281 18.82 -7.81 37.67
C ILE A 281 19.13 -7.47 39.15
N TYR A 282 18.19 -6.88 39.85
CA TYR A 282 18.40 -6.55 41.27
C TYR A 282 18.59 -7.78 42.16
N TYR A 283 17.84 -8.85 41.88
CA TYR A 283 17.99 -10.10 42.62
C TYR A 283 19.39 -10.72 42.40
N PHE A 284 19.92 -10.72 41.16
CA PHE A 284 21.23 -11.25 40.85
C PHE A 284 22.38 -10.35 41.35
N LEU A 285 22.19 -9.03 41.38
CA LEU A 285 23.14 -8.11 42.00
C LEU A 285 23.35 -8.42 43.51
N GLY A 286 22.28 -8.85 44.19
CA GLY A 286 22.30 -9.30 45.57
C GLY A 286 22.14 -8.19 46.61
N ALA A 287 21.91 -8.61 47.87
CA ALA A 287 21.61 -7.73 49.00
C ALA A 287 22.72 -6.72 49.33
N GLY A 288 23.95 -6.98 48.93
CA GLY A 288 25.10 -6.08 49.15
C GLY A 288 24.96 -4.72 48.46
N HIS A 289 24.26 -4.67 47.34
CA HIS A 289 24.14 -3.48 46.51
C HIS A 289 22.99 -2.56 46.91
N PHE A 290 22.08 -3.01 47.80
CA PHE A 290 20.88 -2.28 48.18
C PHE A 290 20.72 -2.20 49.72
N LYS A 291 20.13 -1.11 50.18
CA LYS A 291 19.62 -0.96 51.56
C LYS A 291 18.11 -1.22 51.53
N VAL A 292 17.67 -2.24 52.24
CA VAL A 292 16.26 -2.62 52.38
C VAL A 292 15.82 -2.29 53.81
N ALA A 293 14.73 -1.55 53.96
CA ALA A 293 14.32 -1.03 55.27
C ALA A 293 13.45 -2.03 56.06
N PHE A 294 12.46 -2.67 55.46
CA PHE A 294 11.41 -3.39 56.20
C PHE A 294 11.18 -4.85 55.77
N LEU A 295 11.65 -5.25 54.60
CA LEU A 295 11.40 -6.59 54.04
C LEU A 295 12.71 -7.37 53.92
N PRO A 296 12.70 -8.71 54.09
CA PRO A 296 13.88 -9.51 53.78
C PRO A 296 14.20 -9.44 52.28
N PHE A 297 15.50 -9.46 51.97
CA PHE A 297 15.93 -9.50 50.55
C PHE A 297 15.47 -10.79 49.91
N SER A 298 14.61 -10.71 48.94
CA SER A 298 14.04 -11.83 48.17
C SER A 298 13.66 -11.37 46.77
N PHE A 299 13.38 -12.30 45.88
CA PHE A 299 12.88 -11.95 44.55
C PHE A 299 11.58 -11.12 44.61
N LEU A 300 10.69 -11.43 45.52
CA LEU A 300 9.45 -10.67 45.67
C LEU A 300 9.72 -9.21 46.11
N THR A 301 10.72 -8.99 46.99
CA THR A 301 11.14 -7.66 47.40
C THR A 301 11.76 -6.87 46.27
N THR A 302 12.59 -7.52 45.41
CA THR A 302 13.17 -6.87 44.24
C THR A 302 12.10 -6.60 43.17
N LEU A 303 11.10 -7.46 43.02
CA LEU A 303 9.95 -7.23 42.14
C LEU A 303 9.12 -6.03 42.61
N TYR A 304 8.81 -5.98 43.90
CA TYR A 304 8.14 -4.81 44.49
C TYR A 304 8.91 -3.52 44.23
N TYR A 305 10.23 -3.55 44.46
CA TYR A 305 11.09 -2.40 44.20
C TYR A 305 11.09 -1.98 42.71
N SER A 306 11.22 -2.92 41.83
CA SER A 306 11.16 -2.64 40.40
C SER A 306 9.81 -2.01 40.00
N VAL A 307 8.67 -2.51 40.48
CA VAL A 307 7.37 -1.88 40.24
C VAL A 307 7.36 -0.43 40.74
N VAL A 308 7.80 -0.19 41.96
CA VAL A 308 7.84 1.15 42.58
C VAL A 308 8.75 2.11 41.84
N THR A 309 9.92 1.62 41.42
CA THR A 309 10.92 2.40 40.64
C THR A 309 10.40 2.71 39.25
N PHE A 310 9.91 1.71 38.56
CA PHE A 310 9.38 1.84 37.19
C PHE A 310 8.17 2.79 37.13
N THR A 311 7.30 2.74 38.13
CA THR A 311 6.15 3.65 38.27
C THR A 311 6.51 5.00 38.86
N THR A 312 7.79 5.22 39.23
CA THR A 312 8.31 6.46 39.83
C THR A 312 7.69 6.86 41.19
N LEU A 313 7.10 5.89 41.90
CA LEU A 313 6.50 6.14 43.18
C LEU A 313 7.53 6.40 44.30
N GLY A 314 8.67 5.70 44.24
CA GLY A 314 9.87 6.02 45.04
C GLY A 314 9.67 6.13 46.56
N PHE A 315 9.13 5.12 47.23
CA PHE A 315 8.86 5.17 48.69
C PHE A 315 10.11 5.27 49.58
N GLY A 316 11.31 5.06 49.02
CA GLY A 316 12.56 5.20 49.73
C GLY A 316 12.91 4.07 50.70
N ASP A 317 12.13 3.01 50.73
CA ASP A 317 12.30 1.81 51.54
C ASP A 317 13.35 0.82 50.98
N PHE A 318 13.74 1.01 49.71
CA PHE A 318 14.76 0.27 49.04
C PHE A 318 15.66 1.26 48.27
N VAL A 319 16.94 1.36 48.59
CA VAL A 319 17.86 2.38 48.03
C VAL A 319 19.16 1.74 47.60
N PRO A 320 19.73 2.09 46.44
CA PRO A 320 21.02 1.58 46.04
C PRO A 320 22.18 2.08 46.93
N LYS A 321 23.10 1.20 47.32
CA LYS A 321 24.28 1.50 48.11
C LYS A 321 25.53 1.63 47.25
N THR A 322 25.54 1.03 46.08
CA THR A 322 26.68 1.01 45.17
C THR A 322 26.40 1.76 43.89
N TYR A 323 27.46 2.21 43.21
CA TYR A 323 27.34 2.86 41.91
C TYR A 323 26.68 1.96 40.87
N GLU A 324 26.98 0.64 40.88
CA GLU A 324 26.39 -0.33 39.97
C GLU A 324 24.88 -0.42 40.17
N GLY A 325 24.41 -0.56 41.42
CA GLY A 325 22.98 -0.54 41.73
C GLY A 325 22.33 0.77 41.31
N ALA A 326 22.98 1.91 41.53
CA ALA A 326 22.44 3.22 41.15
C ALA A 326 22.28 3.38 39.61
N VAL A 327 23.25 2.86 38.82
CA VAL A 327 23.16 2.91 37.35
C VAL A 327 21.97 2.12 36.84
N PHE A 328 21.74 0.90 37.33
CA PHE A 328 20.56 0.12 36.91
C PHE A 328 19.25 0.78 37.30
N VAL A 329 19.19 1.38 38.49
CA VAL A 329 18.00 2.15 38.94
C VAL A 329 17.74 3.34 38.02
N MET A 330 18.76 4.11 37.65
CA MET A 330 18.60 5.22 36.70
C MET A 330 18.09 4.75 35.34
N ILE A 331 18.61 3.64 34.81
CA ILE A 331 18.15 3.07 33.52
C ILE A 331 16.68 2.65 33.65
N GLU A 332 16.30 2.02 34.76
CA GLU A 332 14.89 1.62 34.98
C GLU A 332 13.96 2.82 35.05
N VAL A 333 14.32 3.87 35.81
CA VAL A 333 13.54 5.11 35.93
C VAL A 333 13.34 5.76 34.55
N ILE A 334 14.41 5.89 33.77
CA ILE A 334 14.34 6.45 32.41
C ILE A 334 13.41 5.60 31.54
N SER A 335 13.52 4.27 31.61
CA SER A 335 12.65 3.34 30.88
C SER A 335 11.18 3.50 31.30
N GLY A 336 10.91 3.66 32.60
CA GLY A 336 9.57 3.94 33.13
C GLY A 336 8.97 5.23 32.59
N TYR A 337 9.74 6.32 32.54
CA TYR A 337 9.29 7.60 31.95
C TYR A 337 9.00 7.47 30.45
N ILE A 338 9.83 6.78 29.69
CA ILE A 338 9.61 6.52 28.27
C ILE A 338 8.31 5.73 28.07
N MET A 339 8.11 4.69 28.90
CA MET A 339 6.90 3.88 28.82
C MET A 339 5.65 4.68 29.24
N LEU A 340 5.72 5.52 30.25
CA LEU A 340 4.61 6.38 30.67
C LEU A 340 4.25 7.41 29.57
N GLY A 341 5.24 8.07 29.01
CA GLY A 341 5.04 9.03 27.91
C GLY A 341 4.38 8.39 26.69
N GLY A 342 4.83 7.18 26.33
CA GLY A 342 4.22 6.40 25.25
C GLY A 342 2.76 6.00 25.56
N LEU A 343 2.45 5.62 26.78
CA LEU A 343 1.08 5.30 27.21
C LEU A 343 0.16 6.52 27.05
N ILE A 344 0.61 7.69 27.51
CA ILE A 344 -0.13 8.95 27.36
C ILE A 344 -0.37 9.27 25.90
N SER A 345 0.62 9.09 25.04
CA SER A 345 0.51 9.29 23.60
C SER A 345 -0.54 8.35 22.97
N ILE A 346 -0.55 7.06 23.37
CA ILE A 346 -1.54 6.08 22.89
C ILE A 346 -2.95 6.48 23.34
N PHE A 347 -3.12 6.90 24.59
CA PHE A 347 -4.41 7.37 25.11
C PHE A 347 -4.90 8.61 24.39
N SER A 348 -4.06 9.62 24.22
CA SER A 348 -4.37 10.84 23.49
C SER A 348 -4.82 10.54 22.05
N SER A 349 -4.10 9.67 21.36
CA SER A 349 -4.47 9.27 19.99
C SER A 349 -5.78 8.47 19.93
N LYS A 350 -6.10 7.65 20.94
CA LYS A 350 -7.37 6.92 21.01
C LYS A 350 -8.56 7.83 21.37
N LEU A 351 -8.36 8.82 22.22
CA LEU A 351 -9.38 9.81 22.55
C LEU A 351 -9.69 10.70 21.34
N ALA A 352 -8.67 11.17 20.65
CA ALA A 352 -8.85 11.95 19.42
C ALA A 352 -9.61 11.18 18.33
N ARG A 353 -9.46 9.83 18.27
CA ARG A 353 -10.20 8.97 17.31
C ARG A 353 -11.67 8.74 17.69
N ARG A 354 -12.09 8.99 18.93
CA ARG A 354 -13.50 8.86 19.37
C ARG A 354 -14.29 10.15 19.16
N GLY A 355 -13.62 11.26 18.96
CA GLY A 355 -14.25 12.57 18.69
C GLY A 355 -14.51 12.83 17.19
N ASP A 356 -14.06 11.95 16.29
CA ASP A 356 -14.29 11.91 14.85
C ASP A 356 -15.26 10.76 14.49
#